data_240a4048b9f2cfe83cb39b0e3e113bba
#
_entry.id   240a4048b9f2cfe83cb39b0e3e113bba
#
_cell.length_a   1.000
_cell.length_b   1.000
_cell.length_c   1.000
_cell.angle_alpha   90.00
_cell.angle_beta   90.00
_cell.angle_gamma   90.00
#
_symmetry.space_group_name_H-M   'P 1'
#
loop_
_entity.id
_entity.type
_entity.pdbx_description
1 polymer ?
#
loop_
_entity_poly.entity_id
_entity_poly.type
_entity_poly.pdbx_seq_one_letter_code
_entity_poly.pdbx_strand_id
1 'polypeptide(L)'
;MGLSIKTCYTVKIQKQLDATQDKTTEKLNIVRERAVDSRLMRQTSLICLEALKFCVSVISKEWDTIMSVESKLRKRLIDTLVHRTKTAAPKYPEFDLRFPKMPGYTRRAIIADAFGMVKSYRSNHKNWEETPPMERGAEPKLGLPSRYELTFYDQERKMSCLADGQIGLKLYNGKTWNWYYFQISPSDAKQISRLSKTRKMLSPIVDKVRGRYQIRFTFEEIRELVQDENKLAYRILAVDLGINAAASWCVMEADGTVHAKGVIHLPCEEDRLNHMINRKRMYQQAGKKSHCVYRWIREANRQLSIQTTKALMDVAVLYSVDCIVFEHLDSKGKTRGKRYRERIHLWRKNDVQHRVELQAHRMGMRLSRVCAWGTSKYAFDGSGVVDRHSIYHYEHGRKVYNYSLCTFQNGKIYNCDLSAAQNIGARFFLREYQLLGIEGLSATPQRTLCTLRTLVSNGLPVAA
;
A
#
# COMPACT_ATOMS: atom_id res chain seq x y z
N MET A 1 14.22 -0.59 17.12
CA MET A 1 13.48 0.61 16.62
C MET A 1 12.08 0.22 16.24
N GLY A 2 11.06 0.85 16.84
CA GLY A 2 9.66 0.55 16.52
C GLY A 2 9.27 1.07 15.12
N LEU A 3 8.53 0.25 14.37
CA LEU A 3 7.96 0.62 13.08
C LEU A 3 6.62 1.33 13.27
N SER A 4 6.43 2.52 12.67
CA SER A 4 5.14 3.20 12.65
C SER A 4 4.24 2.61 11.57
N ILE A 5 3.12 2.02 12.00
CA ILE A 5 2.11 1.41 11.10
C ILE A 5 0.86 2.29 11.10
N LYS A 6 0.41 2.67 9.91
CA LYS A 6 -0.81 3.46 9.74
C LYS A 6 -1.95 2.60 9.21
N THR A 7 -3.08 2.67 9.90
CA THR A 7 -4.32 1.98 9.52
C THR A 7 -5.42 2.99 9.28
N CYS A 8 -6.18 2.83 8.21
CA CYS A 8 -7.30 3.71 7.90
C CYS A 8 -8.63 2.99 8.13
N TYR A 9 -9.51 3.61 8.91
CA TYR A 9 -10.90 3.18 9.08
C TYR A 9 -11.82 4.23 8.47
N THR A 10 -12.63 3.81 7.50
CA THR A 10 -13.46 4.72 6.70
C THR A 10 -14.92 4.53 7.06
N VAL A 11 -15.60 5.62 7.41
CA VAL A 11 -17.01 5.65 7.80
C VAL A 11 -17.82 6.55 6.87
N LYS A 12 -19.07 6.21 6.64
CA LYS A 12 -19.99 7.02 5.84
C LYS A 12 -20.64 8.07 6.72
N ILE A 13 -20.75 9.30 6.22
CA ILE A 13 -21.59 10.33 6.82
C ILE A 13 -23.02 10.01 6.42
N GLN A 14 -23.88 9.77 7.41
CA GLN A 14 -25.27 9.38 7.20
C GLN A 14 -26.18 10.59 7.03
N LYS A 15 -26.10 11.54 7.97
CA LYS A 15 -26.98 12.70 8.06
C LYS A 15 -26.19 13.92 8.52
N GLN A 16 -26.73 15.09 8.25
CA GLN A 16 -26.30 16.37 8.84
C GLN A 16 -27.31 16.74 9.92
N LEU A 17 -26.79 17.26 11.04
CA LEU A 17 -27.57 17.62 12.22
C LEU A 17 -27.64 19.12 12.33
N ASP A 18 -28.84 19.69 12.37
CA ASP A 18 -29.05 21.06 12.79
C ASP A 18 -29.09 21.04 14.32
N ALA A 19 -27.99 21.41 14.95
CA ALA A 19 -27.81 21.29 16.40
C ALA A 19 -27.01 22.47 16.95
N THR A 20 -27.28 22.79 18.22
CA THR A 20 -26.46 23.70 19.03
C THR A 20 -25.72 22.88 20.08
N GLN A 21 -24.44 23.20 20.31
CA GLN A 21 -23.68 22.55 21.34
C GLN A 21 -23.85 23.33 22.65
N ASP A 22 -24.25 22.63 23.67
CA ASP A 22 -24.24 23.18 25.05
C ASP A 22 -22.78 23.38 25.47
N LYS A 23 -22.48 24.57 25.95
CA LYS A 23 -21.13 24.97 26.37
C LYS A 23 -20.67 24.28 27.67
N THR A 24 -21.61 23.83 28.48
CA THR A 24 -21.33 23.26 29.81
C THR A 24 -21.18 21.74 29.71
N THR A 25 -22.09 21.09 29.01
CA THR A 25 -22.13 19.61 28.93
C THR A 25 -21.47 19.06 27.71
N GLU A 26 -21.07 19.92 26.73
CA GLU A 26 -20.60 19.58 25.40
C GLU A 26 -21.57 18.70 24.58
N LYS A 27 -22.75 18.43 25.09
CA LYS A 27 -23.80 17.66 24.39
C LYS A 27 -24.43 18.49 23.27
N LEU A 28 -24.89 17.80 22.23
CA LEU A 28 -25.60 18.42 21.11
C LEU A 28 -27.11 18.40 21.38
N ASN A 29 -27.71 19.59 21.38
CA ASN A 29 -29.17 19.73 21.31
C ASN A 29 -29.56 19.70 19.83
N ILE A 30 -30.03 18.53 19.37
CA ILE A 30 -30.41 18.31 17.98
C ILE A 30 -31.84 18.81 17.77
N VAL A 31 -31.99 19.80 16.89
CA VAL A 31 -33.30 20.35 16.51
C VAL A 31 -33.88 19.56 15.33
N ARG A 32 -33.02 19.20 14.35
CA ARG A 32 -33.44 18.52 13.12
C ARG A 32 -32.32 17.71 12.51
N GLU A 33 -32.69 16.60 11.89
CA GLU A 33 -31.83 15.81 11.01
C GLU A 33 -32.16 16.07 9.54
N ARG A 34 -31.14 16.19 8.70
CA ARG A 34 -31.30 16.37 7.26
C ARG A 34 -30.26 15.63 6.43
N ALA A 35 -30.47 15.56 5.12
CA ALA A 35 -29.47 15.05 4.20
C ALA A 35 -28.19 15.92 4.25
N VAL A 36 -27.03 15.31 4.02
CA VAL A 36 -25.75 16.02 3.98
C VAL A 36 -25.77 17.08 2.88
N ASP A 37 -25.53 18.33 3.25
CA ASP A 37 -25.48 19.44 2.30
C ASP A 37 -24.21 19.35 1.41
N SER A 38 -24.42 18.85 0.21
CA SER A 38 -23.33 18.70 -0.75
C SER A 38 -22.76 20.06 -1.23
N ARG A 39 -23.53 21.16 -1.15
CA ARG A 39 -23.07 22.50 -1.52
C ARG A 39 -22.04 22.98 -0.50
N LEU A 40 -22.31 22.81 0.79
CA LEU A 40 -21.42 23.16 1.90
C LEU A 40 -20.06 22.46 1.77
N MET A 41 -20.07 21.13 1.60
CA MET A 41 -18.84 20.34 1.43
C MET A 41 -18.07 20.75 0.18
N ARG A 42 -18.79 21.02 -0.92
CA ARG A 42 -18.18 21.46 -2.18
C ARG A 42 -17.54 22.84 -2.05
N GLN A 43 -18.23 23.81 -1.43
CA GLN A 43 -17.70 25.17 -1.22
C GLN A 43 -16.44 25.14 -0.37
N THR A 44 -16.44 24.36 0.72
CA THR A 44 -15.25 24.18 1.56
C THR A 44 -14.09 23.55 0.77
N SER A 45 -14.35 22.51 -0.03
CA SER A 45 -13.32 21.88 -0.85
C SER A 45 -12.76 22.83 -1.93
N LEU A 46 -13.61 23.67 -2.53
CA LEU A 46 -13.18 24.64 -3.55
C LEU A 46 -12.29 25.73 -2.96
N ILE A 47 -12.69 26.38 -1.86
CA ILE A 47 -11.86 27.42 -1.24
C ILE A 47 -10.52 26.86 -0.75
N CYS A 48 -10.49 25.65 -0.22
CA CYS A 48 -9.26 24.96 0.17
C CYS A 48 -8.38 24.59 -1.04
N LEU A 49 -8.99 24.21 -2.18
CA LEU A 49 -8.26 23.92 -3.41
C LEU A 49 -7.59 25.18 -3.98
N GLU A 50 -8.30 26.30 -4.00
CA GLU A 50 -7.73 27.56 -4.45
C GLU A 50 -6.60 28.05 -3.53
N ALA A 51 -6.76 27.87 -2.22
CA ALA A 51 -5.70 28.16 -1.26
C ALA A 51 -4.48 27.24 -1.44
N LEU A 52 -4.71 25.96 -1.76
CA LEU A 52 -3.64 25.00 -2.09
C LEU A 52 -2.86 25.46 -3.32
N LYS A 53 -3.54 25.83 -4.40
CA LYS A 53 -2.90 26.33 -5.63
C LYS A 53 -2.07 27.58 -5.36
N PHE A 54 -2.60 28.49 -4.55
CA PHE A 54 -1.87 29.67 -4.13
C PHE A 54 -0.60 29.32 -3.35
N CYS A 55 -0.70 28.46 -2.34
CA CYS A 55 0.44 28.02 -1.56
C CYS A 55 1.49 27.28 -2.41
N VAL A 56 1.06 26.42 -3.35
CA VAL A 56 1.97 25.75 -4.30
C VAL A 56 2.75 26.78 -5.13
N SER A 57 2.10 27.83 -5.63
CA SER A 57 2.76 28.90 -6.38
C SER A 57 3.79 29.67 -5.52
N VAL A 58 3.44 30.03 -4.29
CA VAL A 58 4.34 30.71 -3.35
C VAL A 58 5.54 29.82 -3.01
N ILE A 59 5.30 28.55 -2.66
CA ILE A 59 6.36 27.61 -2.29
C ILE A 59 7.29 27.36 -3.48
N SER A 60 6.77 27.29 -4.70
CA SER A 60 7.61 27.11 -5.90
C SER A 60 8.52 28.30 -6.16
N LYS A 61 8.06 29.53 -5.90
CA LYS A 61 8.81 30.79 -6.04
C LYS A 61 9.87 30.96 -4.94
N GLU A 62 9.53 30.61 -3.71
CA GLU A 62 10.36 30.80 -2.51
C GLU A 62 11.13 29.53 -2.12
N TRP A 63 11.26 28.57 -3.02
CA TRP A 63 11.79 27.24 -2.71
C TRP A 63 13.14 27.29 -2.02
N ASP A 64 14.09 28.05 -2.55
CA ASP A 64 15.47 28.09 -2.04
C ASP A 64 15.51 28.76 -0.66
N THR A 65 14.75 29.82 -0.45
CA THR A 65 14.56 30.48 0.85
C THR A 65 13.96 29.51 1.88
N ILE A 66 12.96 28.72 1.47
CA ILE A 66 12.32 27.75 2.36
C ILE A 66 13.29 26.60 2.68
N MET A 67 14.09 26.16 1.72
CA MET A 67 15.01 25.05 1.93
C MET A 67 16.26 25.42 2.71
N SER A 68 16.66 26.69 2.73
CA SER A 68 17.77 27.18 3.55
C SER A 68 17.51 27.12 5.06
N VAL A 69 16.21 27.02 5.46
CA VAL A 69 15.82 26.97 6.87
C VAL A 69 15.72 25.54 7.37
N GLU A 70 15.94 25.32 8.67
CA GLU A 70 15.82 24.03 9.32
C GLU A 70 14.44 23.37 9.04
N SER A 71 14.47 22.07 8.79
CA SER A 71 13.29 21.29 8.36
C SER A 71 12.02 21.51 9.24
N LYS A 72 12.22 21.64 10.55
CA LYS A 72 11.12 21.87 11.52
C LYS A 72 10.46 23.23 11.35
N LEU A 73 11.18 24.23 10.88
CA LEU A 73 10.71 25.62 10.74
C LEU A 73 10.12 25.95 9.36
N ARG A 74 10.37 25.14 8.34
CA ARG A 74 9.94 25.41 6.95
C ARG A 74 8.46 25.72 6.80
N LYS A 75 7.59 24.90 7.41
CA LYS A 75 6.14 25.09 7.34
C LYS A 75 5.69 26.38 8.06
N ARG A 76 6.36 26.72 9.16
CA ARG A 76 6.12 27.97 9.88
C ARG A 76 6.56 29.17 9.04
N LEU A 77 7.69 29.11 8.35
CA LEU A 77 8.14 30.15 7.43
C LEU A 77 7.11 30.35 6.31
N ILE A 78 6.61 29.27 5.68
CA ILE A 78 5.57 29.39 4.64
C ILE A 78 4.31 30.05 5.20
N ASP A 79 3.90 29.73 6.42
CA ASP A 79 2.73 30.35 7.07
C ASP A 79 2.94 31.87 7.26
N THR A 80 4.14 32.32 7.64
CA THR A 80 4.46 33.75 7.78
C THR A 80 4.58 34.49 6.43
N LEU A 81 4.92 33.77 5.36
CA LEU A 81 4.95 34.37 4.02
C LEU A 81 3.56 34.73 3.49
N VAL A 82 2.52 33.96 3.88
CA VAL A 82 1.16 34.09 3.32
C VAL A 82 0.15 34.71 4.29
N HIS A 83 0.41 34.67 5.60
CA HIS A 83 -0.53 35.12 6.60
C HIS A 83 0.07 36.14 7.57
N ARG A 84 -0.69 37.17 7.85
CA ARG A 84 -0.31 38.22 8.81
C ARG A 84 -0.22 37.66 10.24
N THR A 85 0.93 37.83 10.83
CA THR A 85 1.17 37.52 12.26
C THR A 85 1.11 38.80 13.11
N LYS A 86 1.15 38.66 14.42
CA LYS A 86 1.23 39.82 15.32
C LYS A 86 2.51 40.64 15.15
N THR A 87 3.58 39.99 14.67
CA THR A 87 4.95 40.55 14.61
C THR A 87 5.43 40.87 13.21
N ALA A 88 4.78 40.36 12.16
CA ALA A 88 5.24 40.52 10.78
C ALA A 88 4.09 40.59 9.79
N ALA A 89 4.24 41.49 8.77
CA ALA A 89 3.39 41.51 7.61
C ALA A 89 3.82 40.39 6.65
N PRO A 90 2.88 39.70 5.97
CA PRO A 90 3.22 38.66 5.01
C PRO A 90 3.80 39.24 3.73
N LYS A 91 4.69 38.50 3.08
CA LYS A 91 5.21 38.85 1.74
C LYS A 91 4.13 38.74 0.66
N TYR A 92 3.14 37.84 0.88
CA TYR A 92 2.01 37.58 -0.02
C TYR A 92 0.67 37.88 0.66
N PRO A 93 0.32 39.16 0.88
CA PRO A 93 -0.90 39.55 1.62
C PRO A 93 -2.20 39.18 0.90
N GLU A 94 -2.12 38.89 -0.41
CA GLU A 94 -3.27 38.48 -1.23
C GLU A 94 -3.92 37.20 -0.72
N PHE A 95 -3.20 36.37 0.02
CA PHE A 95 -3.75 35.14 0.63
C PHE A 95 -4.88 35.49 1.61
N ASP A 96 -4.62 36.38 2.55
CA ASP A 96 -5.62 36.80 3.55
C ASP A 96 -6.84 37.51 2.93
N LEU A 97 -6.62 38.22 1.84
CA LEU A 97 -7.70 38.87 1.09
C LEU A 97 -8.58 37.85 0.35
N ARG A 98 -7.98 36.87 -0.29
CA ARG A 98 -8.71 35.83 -1.05
C ARG A 98 -9.38 34.80 -0.15
N PHE A 99 -8.80 34.52 1.01
CA PHE A 99 -9.23 33.44 1.92
C PHE A 99 -9.54 34.01 3.31
N PRO A 100 -10.51 34.91 3.45
CA PRO A 100 -10.75 35.65 4.67
C PRO A 100 -11.16 34.67 5.82
N LYS A 101 -10.60 34.93 7.01
CA LYS A 101 -10.89 34.17 8.24
C LYS A 101 -10.70 32.67 8.13
N MET A 102 -9.83 32.21 7.19
CA MET A 102 -9.52 30.78 7.09
C MET A 102 -8.96 30.26 8.43
N PRO A 103 -9.49 29.17 8.98
CA PRO A 103 -9.01 28.62 10.24
C PRO A 103 -7.53 28.25 10.16
N GLY A 104 -6.76 28.57 11.22
CA GLY A 104 -5.31 28.40 11.23
C GLY A 104 -4.85 26.97 11.00
N TYR A 105 -5.60 25.99 11.51
CA TYR A 105 -5.26 24.59 11.29
C TYR A 105 -5.60 24.11 9.88
N THR A 106 -6.70 24.57 9.30
CA THR A 106 -7.02 24.32 7.86
C THR A 106 -5.92 24.88 6.98
N ARG A 107 -5.47 26.13 7.22
CA ARG A 107 -4.36 26.74 6.50
C ARG A 107 -3.07 25.95 6.63
N ARG A 108 -2.73 25.51 7.84
CA ARG A 108 -1.53 24.68 8.09
C ARG A 108 -1.60 23.32 7.39
N ALA A 109 -2.79 22.69 7.32
CA ALA A 109 -2.98 21.46 6.54
C ALA A 109 -2.69 21.70 5.06
N ILE A 110 -3.27 22.77 4.49
CA ILE A 110 -3.06 23.16 3.10
C ILE A 110 -1.59 23.45 2.81
N ILE A 111 -0.90 24.17 3.68
CA ILE A 111 0.54 24.44 3.55
C ILE A 111 1.35 23.16 3.57
N ALA A 112 1.01 22.22 4.46
CA ALA A 112 1.70 20.93 4.56
C ALA A 112 1.54 20.11 3.27
N ASP A 113 0.34 20.08 2.71
CA ASP A 113 0.03 19.38 1.46
C ASP A 113 0.74 20.04 0.27
N ALA A 114 0.66 21.38 0.16
CA ALA A 114 1.35 22.15 -0.88
C ALA A 114 2.87 21.94 -0.85
N PHE A 115 3.48 21.98 0.34
CA PHE A 115 4.92 21.73 0.51
C PHE A 115 5.28 20.30 0.11
N GLY A 116 4.47 19.31 0.49
CA GLY A 116 4.67 17.91 0.09
C GLY A 116 4.62 17.72 -1.42
N MET A 117 3.68 18.38 -2.11
CA MET A 117 3.53 18.31 -3.57
C MET A 117 4.75 18.91 -4.29
N VAL A 118 5.17 20.12 -3.91
CA VAL A 118 6.33 20.77 -4.52
C VAL A 118 7.61 19.99 -4.25
N LYS A 119 7.80 19.50 -3.01
CA LYS A 119 8.96 18.67 -2.65
C LYS A 119 9.03 17.39 -3.48
N SER A 120 7.90 16.69 -3.63
CA SER A 120 7.82 15.48 -4.44
C SER A 120 8.10 15.76 -5.92
N TYR A 121 7.54 16.84 -6.47
CA TYR A 121 7.83 17.27 -7.83
C TYR A 121 9.31 17.54 -8.04
N ARG A 122 9.94 18.34 -7.16
CA ARG A 122 11.37 18.69 -7.25
C ARG A 122 12.26 17.46 -7.16
N SER A 123 11.94 16.51 -6.27
CA SER A 123 12.67 15.25 -6.16
C SER A 123 12.55 14.39 -7.43
N ASN A 124 11.33 14.27 -7.97
CA ASN A 124 11.10 13.52 -9.20
C ASN A 124 11.78 14.16 -10.41
N HIS A 125 11.76 15.49 -10.49
CA HIS A 125 12.42 16.24 -11.55
C HIS A 125 13.95 16.05 -11.50
N LYS A 126 14.53 16.16 -10.31
CA LYS A 126 15.97 15.89 -10.11
C LYS A 126 16.35 14.48 -10.53
N ASN A 127 15.59 13.46 -10.10
CA ASN A 127 15.82 12.07 -10.51
C ASN A 127 15.71 11.90 -12.05
N TRP A 128 14.79 12.63 -12.68
CA TRP A 128 14.64 12.62 -14.14
C TRP A 128 15.86 13.27 -14.83
N GLU A 129 16.37 14.40 -14.31
CA GLU A 129 17.58 15.05 -14.81
C GLU A 129 18.83 14.16 -14.68
N GLU A 130 18.96 13.44 -13.58
CA GLU A 130 20.06 12.51 -13.29
C GLU A 130 19.98 11.21 -14.12
N THR A 131 18.82 10.87 -14.67
CA THR A 131 18.65 9.68 -15.53
C THR A 131 19.28 9.93 -16.90
N PRO A 132 20.06 8.98 -17.47
CA PRO A 132 20.64 9.11 -18.81
C PRO A 132 19.58 9.44 -19.88
N PRO A 133 19.85 10.34 -20.86
CA PRO A 133 18.86 10.79 -21.85
C PRO A 133 18.13 9.67 -22.60
N MET A 134 18.83 8.58 -22.91
CA MET A 134 18.28 7.41 -23.60
C MET A 134 17.25 6.63 -22.78
N GLU A 135 17.28 6.77 -21.44
CA GLU A 135 16.40 6.08 -20.49
C GLU A 135 15.32 6.99 -19.92
N ARG A 136 15.38 8.29 -20.20
CA ARG A 136 14.43 9.28 -19.70
C ARG A 136 13.04 9.01 -20.23
N GLY A 137 12.07 8.97 -19.32
CA GLY A 137 10.65 9.07 -19.66
C GLY A 137 10.23 10.50 -19.94
N ALA A 138 8.92 10.74 -19.98
CA ALA A 138 8.39 12.10 -20.07
C ALA A 138 8.79 12.93 -18.84
N GLU A 139 9.09 14.21 -19.07
CA GLU A 139 9.42 15.15 -18.00
C GLU A 139 8.31 15.22 -16.94
N PRO A 140 8.66 15.10 -15.65
CA PRO A 140 7.69 15.23 -14.56
C PRO A 140 7.02 16.60 -14.57
N LYS A 141 5.69 16.62 -14.37
CA LYS A 141 4.91 17.85 -14.26
C LYS A 141 4.36 17.99 -12.85
N LEU A 142 4.32 19.20 -12.34
CA LEU A 142 3.66 19.49 -11.07
C LEU A 142 2.14 19.33 -11.23
N GLY A 143 1.63 18.15 -10.83
CA GLY A 143 0.20 17.84 -10.89
C GLY A 143 -0.56 18.51 -9.76
N LEU A 144 -1.57 19.30 -10.09
CA LEU A 144 -2.52 19.86 -9.12
C LEU A 144 -3.76 18.98 -9.05
N PRO A 145 -4.31 18.68 -7.86
CA PRO A 145 -5.52 17.88 -7.74
C PRO A 145 -6.72 18.65 -8.30
N SER A 146 -7.69 17.93 -8.85
CA SER A 146 -8.96 18.52 -9.30
C SER A 146 -9.92 18.84 -8.16
N ARG A 147 -9.65 18.29 -6.96
CA ARG A 147 -10.45 18.44 -5.74
C ARG A 147 -9.53 18.35 -4.53
N TYR A 148 -9.79 19.16 -3.51
CA TYR A 148 -9.12 19.07 -2.22
C TYR A 148 -9.89 18.15 -1.28
N GLU A 149 -9.18 17.19 -0.68
CA GLU A 149 -9.69 16.33 0.39
C GLU A 149 -9.54 17.07 1.72
N LEU A 150 -10.64 17.25 2.43
CA LEU A 150 -10.67 18.10 3.62
C LEU A 150 -10.02 17.40 4.82
N THR A 151 -8.89 17.92 5.29
CA THR A 151 -8.17 17.43 6.48
C THR A 151 -8.54 18.27 7.71
N PHE A 152 -8.94 17.60 8.80
CA PHE A 152 -9.38 18.25 10.03
C PHE A 152 -8.45 17.97 11.18
N TYR A 153 -7.76 19.00 11.67
CA TYR A 153 -7.02 18.94 12.94
C TYR A 153 -7.97 19.04 14.13
N ASP A 154 -7.47 18.79 15.34
CA ASP A 154 -8.29 18.73 16.56
C ASP A 154 -9.13 19.98 16.82
N GLN A 155 -8.62 21.16 16.46
CA GLN A 155 -9.33 22.42 16.68
C GLN A 155 -10.39 22.76 15.62
N GLU A 156 -10.44 22.07 14.48
CA GLU A 156 -11.50 22.18 13.48
C GLU A 156 -12.43 20.96 13.46
N ARG A 157 -12.31 20.08 14.43
CA ARG A 157 -13.22 18.95 14.63
C ARG A 157 -13.67 18.87 16.07
N LYS A 158 -14.89 18.44 16.30
CA LYS A 158 -15.43 18.15 17.61
C LYS A 158 -15.86 16.69 17.65
N MET A 159 -15.27 15.95 18.57
CA MET A 159 -15.48 14.53 18.76
C MET A 159 -16.06 14.19 20.15
N SER A 160 -16.43 15.20 20.94
CA SER A 160 -16.95 15.05 22.30
C SER A 160 -18.21 14.17 22.37
N CYS A 161 -19.04 14.21 21.33
CA CYS A 161 -20.26 13.40 21.21
C CYS A 161 -20.07 12.15 20.35
N LEU A 162 -18.83 11.67 20.13
CA LEU A 162 -18.57 10.51 19.29
C LEU A 162 -19.24 9.23 19.79
N ALA A 163 -19.43 9.09 21.12
CA ALA A 163 -20.13 7.94 21.68
C ALA A 163 -21.53 7.74 21.09
N ASP A 164 -22.20 8.86 20.77
CA ASP A 164 -23.51 8.88 20.12
C ASP A 164 -23.43 8.89 18.57
N GLY A 165 -22.21 8.77 18.02
CA GLY A 165 -21.96 8.83 16.59
C GLY A 165 -21.98 10.25 16.00
N GLN A 166 -21.87 11.29 16.83
CA GLN A 166 -21.97 12.69 16.43
C GLN A 166 -20.57 13.29 16.26
N ILE A 167 -20.36 13.98 15.14
CA ILE A 167 -19.07 14.61 14.81
C ILE A 167 -19.31 16.04 14.34
N GLY A 168 -18.59 16.99 14.93
CA GLY A 168 -18.56 18.38 14.48
C GLY A 168 -17.36 18.65 13.56
N LEU A 169 -17.60 19.34 12.46
CA LEU A 169 -16.59 19.78 11.51
C LEU A 169 -16.76 21.27 11.20
N LYS A 170 -15.65 22.01 11.14
CA LYS A 170 -15.65 23.43 10.78
C LYS A 170 -15.58 23.59 9.29
N LEU A 171 -16.64 24.07 8.66
CA LEU A 171 -16.79 24.17 7.21
C LEU A 171 -17.11 25.59 6.76
N TYR A 172 -16.83 25.88 5.50
CA TYR A 172 -17.08 27.15 4.85
C TYR A 172 -18.42 27.14 4.10
N ASN A 173 -19.29 28.10 4.41
CA ASN A 173 -20.63 28.20 3.81
C ASN A 173 -20.73 29.17 2.61
N GLY A 174 -19.60 29.63 2.08
CA GLY A 174 -19.54 30.65 1.02
C GLY A 174 -19.31 32.07 1.57
N LYS A 175 -19.51 32.32 2.87
CA LYS A 175 -19.31 33.61 3.53
C LYS A 175 -18.39 33.48 4.76
N THR A 176 -18.68 32.52 5.63
CA THR A 176 -18.01 32.37 6.92
C THR A 176 -17.71 30.89 7.22
N TRP A 177 -16.79 30.68 8.18
CA TRP A 177 -16.42 29.34 8.69
C TRP A 177 -17.23 29.05 9.96
N ASN A 178 -18.13 28.05 9.90
CA ASN A 178 -19.00 27.66 10.99
C ASN A 178 -18.88 26.18 11.34
N TRP A 179 -19.32 25.83 12.55
CA TRP A 179 -19.43 24.46 12.97
C TRP A 179 -20.68 23.82 12.38
N TYR A 180 -20.52 22.60 11.83
CA TYR A 180 -21.59 21.74 11.33
C TYR A 180 -21.44 20.35 11.90
N TYR A 181 -22.55 19.76 12.27
CA TYR A 181 -22.57 18.47 12.96
C TYR A 181 -23.12 17.41 12.03
N PHE A 182 -22.59 16.18 12.17
CA PHE A 182 -22.89 15.06 11.31
C PHE A 182 -23.07 13.79 12.13
N GLN A 183 -23.92 12.86 11.64
CA GLN A 183 -24.17 11.56 12.22
C GLN A 183 -23.43 10.48 11.43
N ILE A 184 -22.72 9.62 12.14
CA ILE A 184 -22.17 8.35 11.65
C ILE A 184 -22.89 7.20 12.35
N SER A 185 -22.66 5.94 11.90
CA SER A 185 -23.33 4.82 12.55
C SER A 185 -22.80 4.60 13.98
N PRO A 186 -23.67 4.17 14.92
CA PRO A 186 -23.21 3.86 16.30
C PRO A 186 -22.15 2.75 16.34
N SER A 187 -22.22 1.78 15.43
CA SER A 187 -21.22 0.70 15.31
C SER A 187 -19.86 1.25 14.89
N ASP A 188 -19.82 2.18 13.92
CA ASP A 188 -18.59 2.85 13.50
C ASP A 188 -18.02 3.70 14.63
N ALA A 189 -18.87 4.42 15.36
CA ALA A 189 -18.46 5.22 16.51
C ALA A 189 -17.79 4.37 17.61
N LYS A 190 -18.40 3.24 17.97
CA LYS A 190 -17.82 2.26 18.91
C LYS A 190 -16.46 1.74 18.43
N GLN A 191 -16.35 1.43 17.14
CA GLN A 191 -15.09 0.95 16.57
C GLN A 191 -13.99 2.02 16.60
N ILE A 192 -14.30 3.27 16.24
CA ILE A 192 -13.35 4.41 16.33
C ILE A 192 -12.89 4.60 17.77
N SER A 193 -13.85 4.61 18.74
CA SER A 193 -13.54 4.74 20.16
C SER A 193 -12.62 3.62 20.65
N ARG A 194 -12.87 2.36 20.23
CA ARG A 194 -12.02 1.22 20.56
C ARG A 194 -10.61 1.38 20.01
N LEU A 195 -10.48 1.79 18.73
CA LEU A 195 -9.19 2.00 18.10
C LEU A 195 -8.40 3.14 18.73
N SER A 196 -9.08 4.22 19.15
CA SER A 196 -8.46 5.39 19.79
C SER A 196 -7.88 5.10 21.18
N LYS A 197 -8.33 4.02 21.85
CA LYS A 197 -7.79 3.61 23.16
C LYS A 197 -6.39 2.99 23.06
N THR A 198 -6.10 2.32 21.93
CA THR A 198 -4.87 1.55 21.74
C THR A 198 -3.91 2.15 20.71
N ARG A 199 -4.38 3.14 19.94
CA ARG A 199 -3.64 3.73 18.83
C ARG A 199 -3.81 5.24 18.83
N LYS A 200 -2.81 5.94 18.34
CA LYS A 200 -2.87 7.39 18.15
C LYS A 200 -3.73 7.72 16.93
N MET A 201 -4.84 8.42 17.12
CA MET A 201 -5.65 8.91 16.02
C MET A 201 -5.00 10.14 15.38
N LEU A 202 -4.76 10.09 14.08
CA LEU A 202 -4.29 11.20 13.27
C LEU A 202 -5.47 12.06 12.77
N SER A 203 -5.16 13.15 12.08
CA SER A 203 -6.18 14.05 11.53
C SER A 203 -7.08 13.32 10.53
N PRO A 204 -8.41 13.29 10.75
CA PRO A 204 -9.33 12.67 9.81
C PRO A 204 -9.46 13.48 8.54
N ILE A 205 -9.79 12.78 7.46
CA ILE A 205 -9.94 13.35 6.12
C ILE A 205 -11.37 13.07 5.64
N VAL A 206 -12.05 14.11 5.15
CA VAL A 206 -13.35 13.97 4.50
C VAL A 206 -13.18 13.99 3.00
N ASP A 207 -13.71 12.98 2.33
CA ASP A 207 -13.75 12.88 0.87
C ASP A 207 -15.13 12.46 0.35
N LYS A 208 -15.29 12.47 -0.98
CA LYS A 208 -16.50 12.01 -1.65
C LYS A 208 -16.20 10.84 -2.55
N VAL A 209 -16.71 9.67 -2.20
CA VAL A 209 -16.56 8.44 -2.99
C VAL A 209 -17.93 7.99 -3.49
N ARG A 210 -18.05 7.76 -4.79
CA ARG A 210 -19.31 7.28 -5.44
C ARG A 210 -20.53 8.14 -5.05
N GLY A 211 -20.37 9.46 -5.00
CA GLY A 211 -21.46 10.39 -4.68
C GLY A 211 -21.75 10.56 -3.19
N ARG A 212 -21.15 9.79 -2.31
CA ARG A 212 -21.36 9.84 -0.84
C ARG A 212 -20.15 10.41 -0.13
N TYR A 213 -20.37 11.21 0.90
CA TYR A 213 -19.33 11.70 1.77
C TYR A 213 -18.96 10.66 2.82
N GLN A 214 -17.67 10.54 3.06
CA GLN A 214 -17.10 9.64 4.06
C GLN A 214 -15.98 10.34 4.81
N ILE A 215 -15.73 9.88 6.05
CA ILE A 215 -14.61 10.31 6.87
C ILE A 215 -13.64 9.16 6.99
N ARG A 216 -12.37 9.40 6.69
CA ARG A 216 -11.27 8.46 6.91
C ARG A 216 -10.54 8.82 8.19
N PHE A 217 -10.61 7.94 9.18
CA PHE A 217 -9.84 8.02 10.42
C PHE A 217 -8.57 7.20 10.26
N THR A 218 -7.43 7.85 10.35
CA THR A 218 -6.14 7.19 10.29
C THR A 218 -5.61 7.01 11.71
N PHE A 219 -5.25 5.78 12.04
CA PHE A 219 -4.66 5.42 13.33
C PHE A 219 -3.22 5.00 13.13
N GLU A 220 -2.34 5.48 14.00
CA GLU A 220 -0.92 5.15 14.04
C GLU A 220 -0.63 4.30 15.27
N GLU A 221 0.08 3.19 15.08
CA GLU A 221 0.61 2.35 16.14
C GLU A 221 2.09 2.08 15.87
N ILE A 222 2.86 2.02 16.94
CA ILE A 222 4.27 1.64 16.87
C ILE A 222 4.35 0.16 17.24
N ARG A 223 4.98 -0.63 16.37
CA ARG A 223 5.21 -2.06 16.57
C ARG A 223 6.69 -2.37 16.53
N GLU A 224 7.14 -3.15 17.48
CA GLU A 224 8.47 -3.72 17.45
C GLU A 224 8.46 -4.94 16.53
N LEU A 225 9.44 -4.99 15.63
CA LEU A 225 9.67 -6.14 14.76
C LEU A 225 10.70 -7.06 15.42
N VAL A 226 10.70 -8.32 15.02
CA VAL A 226 11.77 -9.28 15.36
C VAL A 226 13.13 -8.61 15.17
N GLN A 227 14.07 -8.83 16.09
CA GLN A 227 15.39 -8.19 16.07
C GLN A 227 16.14 -8.53 14.78
N ASP A 228 16.95 -7.60 14.28
CA ASP A 228 17.60 -7.70 12.96
C ASP A 228 19.05 -8.20 13.07
N GLU A 229 19.53 -8.42 14.29
CA GLU A 229 20.93 -8.70 14.58
C GLU A 229 21.38 -10.10 14.14
N ASN A 230 20.51 -11.08 14.21
CA ASN A 230 20.79 -12.44 13.78
C ASN A 230 19.69 -13.02 12.89
N LYS A 231 19.76 -12.73 11.59
CA LYS A 231 18.78 -13.24 10.61
C LYS A 231 18.97 -14.72 10.28
N LEU A 232 20.09 -15.32 10.65
CA LEU A 232 20.31 -16.75 10.48
C LEU A 232 19.51 -17.58 11.51
N ALA A 233 19.10 -16.96 12.63
CA ALA A 233 18.19 -17.61 13.58
C ALA A 233 16.72 -17.56 13.16
N TYR A 234 16.39 -16.92 12.03
CA TYR A 234 15.01 -16.80 11.59
C TYR A 234 14.43 -18.08 11.03
N ARG A 235 13.18 -18.35 11.39
CA ARG A 235 12.30 -19.21 10.60
C ARG A 235 11.58 -18.36 9.57
N ILE A 236 11.76 -18.68 8.30
CA ILE A 236 11.20 -17.87 7.21
C ILE A 236 10.08 -18.59 6.47
N LEU A 237 9.13 -17.79 5.95
CA LEU A 237 8.13 -18.23 4.96
C LEU A 237 8.54 -17.67 3.60
N ALA A 238 9.12 -18.50 2.73
CA ALA A 238 9.45 -18.13 1.37
C ALA A 238 8.25 -18.36 0.45
N VAL A 239 7.94 -17.38 -0.40
CA VAL A 239 6.71 -17.35 -1.20
C VAL A 239 7.03 -16.99 -2.65
N ASP A 240 6.59 -17.85 -3.55
CA ASP A 240 6.50 -17.60 -4.99
C ASP A 240 5.05 -17.29 -5.37
N LEU A 241 4.80 -16.11 -5.95
CA LEU A 241 3.46 -15.68 -6.39
C LEU A 241 3.25 -16.06 -7.86
N GLY A 242 2.30 -16.94 -8.11
CA GLY A 242 1.98 -17.46 -9.45
C GLY A 242 0.75 -16.84 -10.10
N ILE A 243 0.54 -17.19 -11.38
CA ILE A 243 -0.68 -16.86 -12.14
C ILE A 243 -1.66 -18.04 -12.12
N ASN A 244 -1.15 -19.27 -12.07
CA ASN A 244 -1.95 -20.49 -12.09
C ASN A 244 -2.27 -21.00 -10.67
N ALA A 245 -1.36 -20.79 -9.73
CA ALA A 245 -1.58 -20.93 -8.31
C ALA A 245 -1.44 -19.56 -7.66
N ALA A 246 -2.28 -19.22 -6.69
CA ALA A 246 -2.23 -17.91 -6.05
C ALA A 246 -0.88 -17.67 -5.37
N ALA A 247 -0.33 -18.69 -4.71
CA ALA A 247 1.03 -18.71 -4.17
C ALA A 247 1.51 -20.14 -3.94
N SER A 248 2.82 -20.36 -4.10
CA SER A 248 3.52 -21.52 -3.59
C SER A 248 4.48 -21.09 -2.49
N TRP A 249 4.59 -21.87 -1.43
CA TRP A 249 5.32 -21.45 -0.23
C TRP A 249 6.10 -22.60 0.40
N CYS A 250 7.16 -22.25 1.12
CA CYS A 250 7.83 -23.16 2.03
C CYS A 250 8.29 -22.43 3.30
N VAL A 251 8.27 -23.15 4.41
CA VAL A 251 8.81 -22.70 5.71
C VAL A 251 10.16 -23.38 5.91
N MET A 252 11.20 -22.58 6.14
CA MET A 252 12.57 -23.11 6.28
C MET A 252 13.43 -22.30 7.26
N GLU A 253 14.53 -22.91 7.65
CA GLU A 253 15.59 -22.37 8.52
C GLU A 253 16.93 -22.27 7.76
N ALA A 254 17.92 -21.67 8.40
CA ALA A 254 19.22 -21.35 7.79
C ALA A 254 20.06 -22.59 7.45
N ASP A 255 19.83 -23.70 8.12
CA ASP A 255 20.45 -25.01 7.81
C ASP A 255 19.92 -25.66 6.53
N GLY A 256 18.88 -25.06 5.92
CA GLY A 256 18.18 -25.61 4.76
C GLY A 256 17.11 -26.64 5.12
N THR A 257 16.76 -26.80 6.40
CA THR A 257 15.63 -27.63 6.82
C THR A 257 14.32 -27.00 6.36
N VAL A 258 13.49 -27.76 5.67
CA VAL A 258 12.16 -27.37 5.20
C VAL A 258 11.12 -28.03 6.11
N HIS A 259 10.51 -27.25 7.00
CA HIS A 259 9.49 -27.74 7.94
C HIS A 259 8.16 -28.04 7.26
N ALA A 260 7.77 -27.20 6.32
CA ALA A 260 6.53 -27.35 5.58
C ALA A 260 6.61 -26.66 4.22
N LYS A 261 5.79 -27.12 3.30
CA LYS A 261 5.61 -26.50 1.97
C LYS A 261 4.21 -26.77 1.45
N GLY A 262 3.71 -25.89 0.61
CA GLY A 262 2.37 -26.04 0.05
C GLY A 262 2.07 -25.07 -1.08
N VAL A 263 0.91 -25.27 -1.67
CA VAL A 263 0.37 -24.45 -2.75
C VAL A 263 -0.99 -23.92 -2.33
N ILE A 264 -1.22 -22.64 -2.53
CA ILE A 264 -2.51 -21.99 -2.28
C ILE A 264 -3.26 -21.96 -3.60
N HIS A 265 -4.34 -22.70 -3.67
CA HIS A 265 -5.30 -22.68 -4.76
C HIS A 265 -6.61 -22.04 -4.28
N LEU A 266 -7.16 -21.13 -5.08
CA LEU A 266 -8.42 -20.44 -4.81
C LEU A 266 -9.37 -20.61 -6.01
N PRO A 267 -9.81 -21.86 -6.28
CA PRO A 267 -10.53 -22.19 -7.52
C PRO A 267 -11.83 -21.40 -7.66
N CYS A 268 -12.59 -21.21 -6.60
CA CYS A 268 -13.85 -20.44 -6.65
C CYS A 268 -13.62 -18.96 -7.03
N GLU A 269 -12.60 -18.32 -6.46
CA GLU A 269 -12.25 -16.94 -6.77
C GLU A 269 -11.67 -16.79 -8.18
N GLU A 270 -10.86 -17.76 -8.60
CA GLU A 270 -10.28 -17.80 -9.94
C GLU A 270 -11.34 -18.03 -11.01
N ASP A 271 -12.27 -18.95 -10.82
CA ASP A 271 -13.39 -19.20 -11.72
C ASP A 271 -14.30 -17.97 -11.83
N ARG A 272 -14.60 -17.33 -10.71
CA ARG A 272 -15.35 -16.08 -10.69
C ARG A 272 -14.66 -14.99 -11.49
N LEU A 273 -13.34 -14.83 -11.32
CA LEU A 273 -12.55 -13.85 -12.07
C LEU A 273 -12.56 -14.19 -13.58
N ASN A 274 -12.32 -15.45 -13.95
CA ASN A 274 -12.32 -15.90 -15.33
C ASN A 274 -13.69 -15.69 -16.00
N HIS A 275 -14.78 -16.00 -15.30
CA HIS A 275 -16.13 -15.75 -15.78
C HIS A 275 -16.36 -14.25 -16.08
N MET A 276 -15.91 -13.35 -15.18
CA MET A 276 -16.04 -11.91 -15.41
C MET A 276 -15.16 -11.41 -16.56
N ILE A 277 -13.98 -11.98 -16.75
CA ILE A 277 -13.10 -11.67 -17.88
C ILE A 277 -13.75 -12.09 -19.21
N ASN A 278 -14.34 -13.29 -19.29
CA ASN A 278 -15.05 -13.77 -20.47
C ASN A 278 -16.25 -12.87 -20.78
N ARG A 279 -17.02 -12.51 -19.76
CA ARG A 279 -18.13 -11.56 -19.91
C ARG A 279 -17.69 -10.20 -20.44
N LYS A 280 -16.54 -9.69 -19.99
CA LYS A 280 -15.93 -8.46 -20.54
C LYS A 280 -15.62 -8.60 -22.01
N ARG A 281 -15.02 -9.73 -22.43
CA ARG A 281 -14.70 -10.01 -23.85
C ARG A 281 -15.97 -10.01 -24.72
N MET A 282 -17.05 -10.64 -24.26
CA MET A 282 -18.34 -10.63 -24.98
C MET A 282 -18.87 -9.19 -25.15
N TYR A 283 -18.83 -8.35 -24.12
CA TYR A 283 -19.22 -6.94 -24.22
C TYR A 283 -18.35 -6.18 -25.21
N GLN A 284 -17.03 -6.40 -25.20
CA GLN A 284 -16.10 -5.75 -26.13
C GLN A 284 -16.35 -6.17 -27.59
N GLN A 285 -16.59 -7.46 -27.83
CA GLN A 285 -16.94 -7.97 -29.17
C GLN A 285 -18.26 -7.38 -29.68
N ALA A 286 -19.22 -7.16 -28.79
CA ALA A 286 -20.51 -6.52 -29.12
C ALA A 286 -20.44 -4.97 -29.21
N GLY A 287 -19.24 -4.37 -29.15
CA GLY A 287 -19.05 -2.91 -29.17
C GLY A 287 -19.61 -2.17 -27.93
N LYS A 288 -20.03 -2.91 -26.89
CA LYS A 288 -20.66 -2.35 -25.69
C LYS A 288 -19.62 -2.03 -24.60
N LYS A 289 -19.71 -0.82 -24.03
CA LYS A 289 -18.93 -0.44 -22.84
C LYS A 289 -19.74 -0.75 -21.58
N SER A 290 -19.18 -1.51 -20.63
CA SER A 290 -19.84 -1.82 -19.36
C SER A 290 -18.94 -1.50 -18.17
N HIS A 291 -19.13 -0.34 -17.55
CA HIS A 291 -18.43 0.04 -16.32
C HIS A 291 -18.68 -0.93 -15.15
N CYS A 292 -19.86 -1.57 -15.12
CA CYS A 292 -20.20 -2.55 -14.08
C CYS A 292 -19.30 -3.79 -14.17
N VAL A 293 -19.06 -4.33 -15.36
CA VAL A 293 -18.20 -5.51 -15.58
C VAL A 293 -16.77 -5.21 -15.15
N TYR A 294 -16.22 -4.05 -15.52
CA TYR A 294 -14.87 -3.64 -15.09
C TYR A 294 -14.77 -3.48 -13.57
N ARG A 295 -15.81 -3.00 -12.90
CA ARG A 295 -15.87 -2.92 -11.44
C ARG A 295 -15.89 -4.31 -10.81
N TRP A 296 -16.66 -5.25 -11.34
CA TRP A 296 -16.74 -6.61 -10.84
C TRP A 296 -15.42 -7.37 -11.01
N ILE A 297 -14.73 -7.21 -12.14
CA ILE A 297 -13.38 -7.77 -12.35
C ILE A 297 -12.41 -7.24 -11.28
N ARG A 298 -12.40 -5.92 -11.04
CA ARG A 298 -11.54 -5.34 -10.01
C ARG A 298 -11.85 -5.86 -8.61
N GLU A 299 -13.12 -6.05 -8.28
CA GLU A 299 -13.53 -6.56 -6.99
C GLU A 299 -13.21 -8.05 -6.84
N ALA A 300 -13.49 -8.89 -7.85
CA ALA A 300 -13.12 -10.30 -7.85
C ALA A 300 -11.59 -10.47 -7.68
N ASN A 301 -10.81 -9.70 -8.42
CA ASN A 301 -9.36 -9.72 -8.33
C ASN A 301 -8.84 -9.22 -6.96
N ARG A 302 -9.52 -8.25 -6.35
CA ARG A 302 -9.21 -7.79 -4.99
C ARG A 302 -9.51 -8.87 -3.94
N GLN A 303 -10.61 -9.62 -4.09
CA GLN A 303 -10.95 -10.74 -3.20
C GLN A 303 -9.90 -11.84 -3.30
N LEU A 304 -9.43 -12.17 -4.50
CA LEU A 304 -8.32 -13.12 -4.69
C LEU A 304 -7.08 -12.67 -3.90
N SER A 305 -6.68 -11.40 -3.99
CA SER A 305 -5.54 -10.87 -3.22
C SER A 305 -5.76 -10.96 -1.71
N ILE A 306 -6.97 -10.71 -1.23
CA ILE A 306 -7.30 -10.78 0.21
C ILE A 306 -7.21 -12.22 0.71
N GLN A 307 -7.79 -13.19 -0.02
CA GLN A 307 -7.77 -14.60 0.37
C GLN A 307 -6.35 -15.18 0.32
N THR A 308 -5.57 -14.85 -0.72
CA THR A 308 -4.15 -15.23 -0.79
C THR A 308 -3.37 -14.68 0.41
N THR A 309 -3.56 -13.40 0.73
CA THR A 309 -2.90 -12.78 1.89
C THR A 309 -3.29 -13.48 3.18
N LYS A 310 -4.59 -13.76 3.38
CA LYS A 310 -5.07 -14.46 4.57
C LYS A 310 -4.41 -15.84 4.71
N ALA A 311 -4.44 -16.64 3.64
CA ALA A 311 -3.85 -17.99 3.67
C ALA A 311 -2.34 -17.95 3.97
N LEU A 312 -1.58 -17.00 3.39
CA LEU A 312 -0.15 -16.84 3.70
C LEU A 312 0.07 -16.44 5.16
N MET A 313 -0.74 -15.53 5.70
CA MET A 313 -0.62 -15.12 7.10
C MET A 313 -1.01 -16.22 8.07
N ASP A 314 -2.02 -17.05 7.74
CA ASP A 314 -2.41 -18.20 8.55
C ASP A 314 -1.23 -19.20 8.63
N VAL A 315 -0.52 -19.45 7.53
CA VAL A 315 0.70 -20.28 7.51
C VAL A 315 1.81 -19.63 8.34
N ALA A 316 2.06 -18.34 8.17
CA ALA A 316 3.12 -17.63 8.89
C ALA A 316 2.91 -17.68 10.42
N VAL A 317 1.67 -17.55 10.88
CA VAL A 317 1.31 -17.65 12.30
C VAL A 317 1.43 -19.10 12.78
N LEU A 318 0.92 -20.07 12.02
CA LEU A 318 0.96 -21.49 12.39
C LEU A 318 2.39 -21.99 12.66
N TYR A 319 3.34 -21.54 11.86
CA TYR A 319 4.75 -21.94 11.97
C TYR A 319 5.62 -20.96 12.74
N SER A 320 5.04 -19.95 13.39
CA SER A 320 5.77 -18.91 14.15
C SER A 320 6.92 -18.29 13.34
N VAL A 321 6.61 -17.80 12.14
CA VAL A 321 7.58 -17.27 11.18
C VAL A 321 8.05 -15.88 11.62
N ASP A 322 9.35 -15.61 11.54
CA ASP A 322 9.97 -14.33 11.86
C ASP A 322 10.00 -13.38 10.66
N CYS A 323 10.19 -13.94 9.45
CA CYS A 323 10.29 -13.16 8.23
C CYS A 323 9.59 -13.83 7.04
N ILE A 324 8.80 -13.05 6.28
CA ILE A 324 8.20 -13.51 5.03
C ILE A 324 9.07 -13.01 3.87
N VAL A 325 9.44 -13.92 2.96
CA VAL A 325 10.38 -13.65 1.87
C VAL A 325 9.67 -13.80 0.52
N PHE A 326 9.68 -12.74 -0.27
CA PHE A 326 9.16 -12.72 -1.65
C PHE A 326 10.27 -12.53 -2.68
N GLU A 327 9.94 -12.78 -3.93
CA GLU A 327 10.75 -12.30 -5.04
C GLU A 327 10.56 -10.79 -5.25
N HIS A 328 11.66 -10.10 -5.60
CA HIS A 328 11.60 -8.76 -6.15
C HIS A 328 11.22 -8.84 -7.63
N LEU A 329 9.97 -8.53 -7.92
CA LEU A 329 9.39 -8.64 -9.27
C LEU A 329 9.25 -7.23 -9.87
N ASP A 330 10.14 -6.86 -10.78
CA ASP A 330 10.02 -5.61 -11.54
C ASP A 330 8.81 -5.65 -12.48
N SER A 331 7.96 -4.62 -12.40
CA SER A 331 6.75 -4.51 -13.22
C SER A 331 7.01 -3.98 -14.64
N LYS A 332 8.25 -3.62 -14.97
CA LYS A 332 8.62 -2.94 -16.23
C LYS A 332 8.82 -3.86 -17.44
N GLY A 333 8.67 -5.16 -17.29
CA GLY A 333 8.83 -6.12 -18.39
C GLY A 333 7.72 -5.99 -19.44
N LYS A 334 8.06 -5.84 -20.73
CA LYS A 334 7.11 -5.94 -21.83
C LYS A 334 6.57 -7.36 -21.87
N THR A 335 5.26 -7.53 -21.65
CA THR A 335 4.59 -8.83 -21.77
C THR A 335 4.58 -9.28 -23.24
N ARG A 336 5.32 -10.34 -23.55
CA ARG A 336 5.27 -11.00 -24.85
C ARG A 336 4.05 -11.93 -24.91
N GLY A 337 3.22 -11.81 -25.95
CA GLY A 337 2.09 -12.69 -26.23
C GLY A 337 0.71 -12.13 -25.88
N LYS A 338 -0.27 -12.35 -26.79
CA LYS A 338 -1.66 -11.85 -26.64
C LYS A 338 -2.48 -12.64 -25.61
N ARG A 339 -2.23 -13.96 -25.49
CA ARG A 339 -3.08 -14.90 -24.74
C ARG A 339 -3.06 -14.70 -23.22
N TYR A 340 -1.91 -14.35 -22.63
CA TYR A 340 -1.76 -14.19 -21.19
C TYR A 340 -1.66 -12.72 -20.74
N ARG A 341 -1.63 -11.77 -21.68
CA ARG A 341 -1.48 -10.33 -21.37
C ARG A 341 -2.49 -9.84 -20.33
N GLU A 342 -3.74 -10.26 -20.45
CA GLU A 342 -4.80 -9.82 -19.55
C GLU A 342 -4.64 -10.41 -18.15
N ARG A 343 -4.30 -11.69 -18.01
CA ARG A 343 -4.02 -12.32 -16.72
C ARG A 343 -2.82 -11.68 -16.03
N ILE A 344 -1.75 -11.36 -16.76
CA ILE A 344 -0.57 -10.68 -16.25
C ILE A 344 -0.90 -9.26 -15.79
N HIS A 345 -1.72 -8.51 -16.54
CA HIS A 345 -2.19 -7.19 -16.11
C HIS A 345 -3.08 -7.22 -14.88
N LEU A 346 -3.86 -8.26 -14.71
CA LEU A 346 -4.72 -8.46 -13.55
C LEU A 346 -3.97 -9.07 -12.37
N TRP A 347 -2.78 -9.62 -12.61
CA TRP A 347 -1.98 -10.23 -11.54
C TRP A 347 -1.52 -9.19 -10.52
N ARG A 348 -2.09 -9.27 -9.33
CA ARG A 348 -1.90 -8.29 -8.26
C ARG A 348 -0.77 -8.66 -7.29
N LYS A 349 0.38 -9.09 -7.83
CA LYS A 349 1.55 -9.41 -7.01
C LYS A 349 1.90 -8.32 -5.98
N ASN A 350 1.93 -7.06 -6.42
CA ASN A 350 2.24 -5.93 -5.55
C ASN A 350 1.16 -5.69 -4.49
N ASP A 351 -0.12 -5.92 -4.80
CA ASP A 351 -1.23 -5.80 -3.84
C ASP A 351 -1.14 -6.89 -2.76
N VAL A 352 -0.81 -8.14 -3.14
CA VAL A 352 -0.59 -9.24 -2.19
C VAL A 352 0.62 -8.95 -1.31
N GLN A 353 1.79 -8.63 -1.89
CA GLN A 353 3.00 -8.31 -1.14
C GLN A 353 2.77 -7.17 -0.15
N HIS A 354 2.13 -6.08 -0.59
CA HIS A 354 1.84 -4.93 0.28
C HIS A 354 0.87 -5.28 1.43
N ARG A 355 -0.16 -6.10 1.16
CA ARG A 355 -1.10 -6.56 2.20
C ARG A 355 -0.44 -7.48 3.21
N VAL A 356 0.40 -8.41 2.74
CA VAL A 356 1.18 -9.30 3.61
C VAL A 356 2.14 -8.47 4.46
N GLU A 357 2.85 -7.51 3.88
CA GLU A 357 3.75 -6.60 4.59
C GLU A 357 3.06 -5.86 5.74
N LEU A 358 1.89 -5.27 5.47
CA LEU A 358 1.12 -4.57 6.49
C LEU A 358 0.65 -5.50 7.63
N GLN A 359 0.25 -6.73 7.31
CA GLN A 359 -0.20 -7.69 8.31
C GLN A 359 0.97 -8.31 9.08
N ALA A 360 2.05 -8.68 8.40
CA ALA A 360 3.28 -9.19 9.00
C ALA A 360 3.86 -8.18 10.01
N HIS A 361 4.00 -6.93 9.63
CA HIS A 361 4.49 -5.88 10.52
C HIS A 361 3.59 -5.67 11.76
N ARG A 362 2.27 -5.80 11.63
CA ARG A 362 1.37 -5.75 12.80
C ARG A 362 1.58 -6.90 13.77
N MET A 363 2.03 -8.03 13.29
CA MET A 363 2.34 -9.22 14.08
C MET A 363 3.79 -9.25 14.56
N GLY A 364 4.60 -8.21 14.25
CA GLY A 364 6.01 -8.14 14.60
C GLY A 364 6.95 -8.87 13.65
N MET A 365 6.42 -9.53 12.60
CA MET A 365 7.21 -10.22 11.58
C MET A 365 7.86 -9.22 10.64
N ARG A 366 8.99 -9.61 10.04
CA ARG A 366 9.66 -8.84 8.98
C ARG A 366 9.21 -9.28 7.60
N LEU A 367 9.52 -8.45 6.60
CA LEU A 367 9.35 -8.80 5.20
C LEU A 367 10.67 -8.54 4.45
N SER A 368 11.06 -9.47 3.60
CA SER A 368 12.25 -9.36 2.76
C SER A 368 11.93 -9.71 1.31
N ARG A 369 12.79 -9.23 0.41
CA ARG A 369 12.69 -9.54 -1.03
C ARG A 369 14.05 -9.99 -1.55
N VAL A 370 14.05 -11.05 -2.36
CA VAL A 370 15.25 -11.59 -3.01
C VAL A 370 15.17 -11.41 -4.53
N CYS A 371 16.32 -11.46 -5.21
CA CYS A 371 16.39 -11.35 -6.65
C CYS A 371 15.64 -12.52 -7.30
N ALA A 372 14.74 -12.24 -8.26
CA ALA A 372 13.91 -13.23 -8.94
C ALA A 372 14.67 -14.02 -10.04
N TRP A 373 15.87 -13.56 -10.45
CA TRP A 373 16.57 -14.17 -11.56
C TRP A 373 16.93 -15.63 -11.31
N GLY A 374 16.36 -16.54 -12.12
CA GLY A 374 16.66 -17.97 -12.09
C GLY A 374 16.12 -18.78 -10.91
N THR A 375 15.26 -18.22 -10.02
CA THR A 375 14.63 -18.97 -8.91
C THR A 375 13.83 -20.16 -9.42
N SER A 376 13.12 -19.98 -10.51
CA SER A 376 12.29 -20.98 -11.16
C SER A 376 12.98 -21.69 -12.36
N LYS A 377 14.23 -21.32 -12.66
CA LYS A 377 15.02 -21.92 -13.73
C LYS A 377 15.80 -23.15 -13.28
N TYR A 378 16.22 -23.16 -12.02
CA TYR A 378 17.06 -24.21 -11.47
C TYR A 378 16.29 -25.09 -10.48
N ALA A 379 16.55 -26.39 -10.52
CA ALA A 379 16.02 -27.34 -9.56
C ALA A 379 16.54 -27.06 -8.15
N PHE A 380 15.69 -27.21 -7.14
CA PHE A 380 16.08 -26.94 -5.74
C PHE A 380 17.14 -27.94 -5.24
N ASP A 381 17.20 -29.13 -5.81
CA ASP A 381 18.13 -30.20 -5.44
C ASP A 381 19.51 -30.08 -6.12
N GLY A 382 19.75 -29.01 -6.89
CA GLY A 382 21.02 -28.76 -7.54
C GLY A 382 21.25 -29.55 -8.84
N SER A 383 20.31 -30.36 -9.30
CA SER A 383 20.45 -31.21 -10.50
C SER A 383 20.56 -30.43 -11.81
N GLY A 384 20.33 -29.11 -11.78
CA GLY A 384 20.53 -28.24 -12.96
C GLY A 384 19.28 -27.49 -13.40
N VAL A 385 19.18 -27.22 -14.69
CA VAL A 385 18.04 -26.50 -15.29
C VAL A 385 16.82 -27.40 -15.39
N VAL A 386 15.65 -26.89 -14.98
CA VAL A 386 14.39 -27.64 -15.06
C VAL A 386 13.79 -27.60 -16.47
N ASP A 387 13.24 -28.72 -16.96
CA ASP A 387 12.45 -28.78 -18.19
C ASP A 387 10.96 -28.66 -17.86
N ARG A 388 10.36 -27.54 -18.26
CA ARG A 388 8.93 -27.21 -18.07
C ARG A 388 8.03 -27.70 -19.21
N HIS A 389 8.60 -28.23 -20.28
CA HIS A 389 7.87 -28.71 -21.45
C HIS A 389 7.87 -30.22 -21.58
N SER A 390 8.44 -30.93 -20.62
CA SER A 390 8.52 -32.38 -20.61
C SER A 390 7.17 -33.05 -20.34
N ILE A 391 6.26 -32.37 -19.61
CA ILE A 391 4.97 -32.96 -19.20
C ILE A 391 3.84 -32.31 -19.96
N TYR A 392 3.19 -33.10 -20.81
CA TYR A 392 2.08 -32.66 -21.64
C TYR A 392 1.07 -33.79 -21.85
N HIS A 393 -0.13 -33.46 -22.27
CA HIS A 393 -1.15 -34.36 -22.79
C HIS A 393 -1.68 -33.83 -24.12
N TYR A 394 -2.37 -34.71 -24.87
CA TYR A 394 -3.03 -34.28 -26.10
C TYR A 394 -4.51 -33.98 -25.82
N GLU A 395 -4.95 -32.78 -26.22
CA GLU A 395 -6.33 -32.36 -26.18
C GLU A 395 -6.73 -31.91 -27.59
N HIS A 396 -7.73 -32.55 -28.19
CA HIS A 396 -8.17 -32.28 -29.58
C HIS A 396 -6.99 -32.25 -30.61
N GLY A 397 -6.05 -33.19 -30.49
CA GLY A 397 -4.88 -33.29 -31.36
C GLY A 397 -3.79 -32.23 -31.12
N ARG A 398 -3.91 -31.38 -30.09
CA ARG A 398 -2.90 -30.37 -29.75
C ARG A 398 -2.20 -30.71 -28.45
N LYS A 399 -0.89 -30.45 -28.37
CA LYS A 399 -0.12 -30.61 -27.14
C LYS A 399 -0.54 -29.51 -26.14
N VAL A 400 -0.99 -29.94 -24.95
CA VAL A 400 -1.27 -29.05 -23.80
C VAL A 400 -0.24 -29.35 -22.71
N TYR A 401 0.60 -28.38 -22.43
CA TYR A 401 1.67 -28.50 -21.44
C TYR A 401 1.16 -28.25 -20.04
N ASN A 402 1.59 -29.08 -19.10
CA ASN A 402 1.36 -28.83 -17.67
C ASN A 402 2.49 -27.97 -17.10
N TYR A 403 2.31 -26.67 -17.12
CA TYR A 403 3.31 -25.70 -16.65
C TYR A 403 3.51 -25.69 -15.11
N SER A 404 2.69 -26.38 -14.36
CA SER A 404 2.89 -26.54 -12.91
C SER A 404 3.89 -27.62 -12.55
N LEU A 405 4.20 -28.53 -13.49
CA LEU A 405 5.15 -29.61 -13.31
C LEU A 405 6.37 -29.41 -14.21
N CYS A 406 7.51 -29.89 -13.76
CA CYS A 406 8.74 -29.94 -14.54
C CYS A 406 9.51 -31.21 -14.28
N THR A 407 10.39 -31.57 -15.20
CA THR A 407 11.33 -32.66 -15.03
C THR A 407 12.71 -32.09 -14.72
N PHE A 408 13.34 -32.59 -13.67
CA PHE A 408 14.71 -32.25 -13.30
C PHE A 408 15.71 -33.07 -14.14
N GLN A 409 16.97 -32.65 -14.21
CA GLN A 409 17.98 -33.37 -14.99
C GLN A 409 18.25 -34.80 -14.48
N ASN A 410 17.97 -35.05 -13.21
CA ASN A 410 18.04 -36.43 -12.62
C ASN A 410 16.77 -37.26 -12.87
N GLY A 411 15.84 -36.81 -13.75
CA GLY A 411 14.61 -37.52 -14.08
C GLY A 411 13.45 -37.30 -13.09
N LYS A 412 13.65 -36.61 -11.99
CA LYS A 412 12.61 -36.33 -11.00
C LYS A 412 11.55 -35.39 -11.54
N ILE A 413 10.28 -35.77 -11.43
CA ILE A 413 9.14 -34.90 -11.70
C ILE A 413 8.76 -34.14 -10.44
N TYR A 414 8.64 -32.81 -10.54
CA TYR A 414 8.35 -31.97 -9.38
C TYR A 414 7.51 -30.74 -9.74
N ASN A 415 6.87 -30.14 -8.75
CA ASN A 415 6.16 -28.88 -8.95
C ASN A 415 7.15 -27.71 -9.09
N CYS A 416 7.06 -26.97 -10.20
CA CYS A 416 7.97 -25.87 -10.53
C CYS A 416 7.95 -24.75 -9.48
N ASP A 417 6.75 -24.39 -9.04
CA ASP A 417 6.54 -23.24 -8.16
C ASP A 417 6.96 -23.59 -6.72
N LEU A 418 6.80 -24.85 -6.29
CA LEU A 418 7.37 -25.32 -5.02
C LEU A 418 8.90 -25.36 -5.05
N SER A 419 9.50 -25.72 -6.20
CA SER A 419 10.95 -25.64 -6.37
C SER A 419 11.44 -24.20 -6.29
N ALA A 420 10.71 -23.26 -6.91
CA ALA A 420 11.00 -21.85 -6.85
C ALA A 420 10.90 -21.30 -5.41
N ALA A 421 9.85 -21.64 -4.67
CA ALA A 421 9.70 -21.22 -3.28
C ALA A 421 10.89 -21.67 -2.39
N GLN A 422 11.38 -22.91 -2.55
CA GLN A 422 12.55 -23.40 -1.83
C GLN A 422 13.82 -22.62 -2.21
N ASN A 423 14.01 -22.30 -3.50
CA ASN A 423 15.14 -21.49 -3.94
C ASN A 423 15.06 -20.04 -3.45
N ILE A 424 13.87 -19.45 -3.34
CA ILE A 424 13.64 -18.12 -2.76
C ILE A 424 14.12 -18.09 -1.31
N GLY A 425 13.75 -19.10 -0.52
CA GLY A 425 14.17 -19.20 0.88
C GLY A 425 15.66 -19.38 1.02
N ALA A 426 16.26 -20.30 0.25
CA ALA A 426 17.69 -20.51 0.24
C ALA A 426 18.48 -19.22 -0.09
N ARG A 427 18.00 -18.44 -1.05
CA ARG A 427 18.64 -17.16 -1.43
C ARG A 427 18.59 -16.09 -0.33
N PHE A 428 17.57 -16.11 0.50
CA PHE A 428 17.53 -15.24 1.68
C PHE A 428 18.72 -15.54 2.58
N PHE A 429 18.92 -16.77 2.99
CA PHE A 429 19.99 -17.17 3.88
C PHE A 429 21.38 -17.05 3.22
N LEU A 430 21.54 -17.44 1.97
CA LEU A 430 22.79 -17.28 1.22
C LEU A 430 23.21 -15.81 1.12
N ARG A 431 22.26 -14.88 1.01
CA ARG A 431 22.56 -13.44 1.06
C ARG A 431 23.01 -13.01 2.46
N GLU A 432 22.37 -13.48 3.51
CA GLU A 432 22.77 -13.15 4.88
C GLU A 432 24.15 -13.71 5.22
N TYR A 433 24.48 -14.93 4.79
CA TYR A 433 25.85 -15.49 4.90
C TYR A 433 26.88 -14.64 4.11
N GLN A 434 26.54 -14.17 2.92
CA GLN A 434 27.41 -13.30 2.12
C GLN A 434 27.70 -11.96 2.83
N LEU A 435 26.68 -11.41 3.51
CA LEU A 435 26.84 -10.16 4.28
C LEU A 435 27.76 -10.34 5.50
N LEU A 436 27.91 -11.56 6.02
CA LEU A 436 28.83 -11.90 7.09
C LEU A 436 30.27 -12.12 6.59
N GLY A 437 30.56 -11.86 5.30
CA GLY A 437 31.91 -11.97 4.75
C GLY A 437 32.38 -13.38 4.46
N ILE A 438 31.49 -14.37 4.38
CA ILE A 438 31.85 -15.76 4.07
C ILE A 438 32.22 -15.87 2.60
N GLU A 439 33.49 -16.15 2.34
CA GLU A 439 34.04 -16.27 0.99
C GLU A 439 33.51 -17.53 0.26
N GLY A 440 33.52 -17.48 -1.08
CA GLY A 440 33.08 -18.60 -1.93
C GLY A 440 31.59 -18.56 -2.36
N LEU A 441 30.78 -17.68 -1.79
CA LEU A 441 29.34 -17.54 -2.11
C LEU A 441 29.07 -16.74 -3.38
N SER A 442 30.03 -15.93 -3.84
CA SER A 442 29.87 -15.04 -4.99
C SER A 442 29.96 -15.73 -6.35
N ALA A 443 30.61 -16.90 -6.42
CA ALA A 443 30.98 -17.55 -7.67
C ALA A 443 29.95 -18.51 -8.26
N THR A 444 28.90 -18.92 -7.49
CA THR A 444 27.94 -19.90 -7.98
C THR A 444 26.73 -19.22 -8.62
N PRO A 445 26.50 -19.39 -9.94
CA PRO A 445 25.31 -18.88 -10.62
C PRO A 445 24.02 -19.57 -10.16
N GLN A 446 24.13 -20.72 -9.50
CA GLN A 446 23.01 -21.54 -9.02
C GLN A 446 22.86 -21.40 -7.51
N ARG A 447 22.08 -20.42 -7.07
CA ARG A 447 21.75 -20.22 -5.66
C ARG A 447 20.46 -20.99 -5.32
N THR A 448 20.61 -22.31 -5.12
CA THR A 448 19.51 -23.25 -4.83
C THR A 448 19.54 -23.72 -3.37
N LEU A 449 18.50 -24.46 -2.94
CA LEU A 449 18.48 -25.06 -1.62
C LEU A 449 19.63 -26.07 -1.43
N CYS A 450 19.99 -26.82 -2.48
CA CYS A 450 21.15 -27.69 -2.43
C CYS A 450 22.45 -26.91 -2.15
N THR A 451 22.63 -25.76 -2.78
CA THR A 451 23.80 -24.88 -2.50
C THR A 451 23.86 -24.51 -1.02
N LEU A 452 22.75 -24.10 -0.42
CA LEU A 452 22.67 -23.75 0.99
C LEU A 452 23.07 -24.96 1.87
N ARG A 453 22.46 -26.12 1.65
CA ARG A 453 22.75 -27.34 2.41
C ARG A 453 24.19 -27.80 2.31
N THR A 454 24.79 -27.75 1.12
CA THR A 454 26.20 -28.09 0.91
C THR A 454 27.11 -27.20 1.70
N LEU A 455 26.84 -25.89 1.72
CA LEU A 455 27.65 -24.94 2.47
C LEU A 455 27.53 -25.15 3.99
N VAL A 456 26.34 -25.42 4.49
CA VAL A 456 26.11 -25.76 5.90
C VAL A 456 26.81 -27.05 6.28
N SER A 457 26.73 -28.11 5.45
CA SER A 457 27.46 -29.36 5.65
C SER A 457 28.96 -29.18 5.67
N ASN A 458 29.50 -28.18 4.98
CA ASN A 458 30.94 -27.86 4.94
C ASN A 458 31.36 -26.94 6.10
N GLY A 459 30.54 -26.75 7.12
CA GLY A 459 30.90 -26.08 8.37
C GLY A 459 30.52 -24.60 8.47
N LEU A 460 29.56 -24.12 7.65
CA LEU A 460 29.00 -22.79 7.90
C LEU A 460 28.29 -22.75 9.27
N PRO A 461 28.50 -21.70 10.06
CA PRO A 461 27.84 -21.56 11.34
C PRO A 461 26.33 -21.44 11.12
N VAL A 462 25.57 -22.38 11.61
CA VAL A 462 24.11 -22.25 11.80
C VAL A 462 23.92 -21.57 13.14
N ALA A 463 23.12 -20.53 13.19
CA ALA A 463 22.83 -19.87 14.46
C ALA A 463 22.18 -20.88 15.43
N ALA A 464 22.79 -21.05 16.58
CA ALA A 464 22.27 -21.86 17.67
C ALA A 464 21.05 -21.16 18.30
#